data_d02e41101275b56f8fa0afd89458b550
#
_entry.id   d02e41101275b56f8fa0afd89458b550
#
_cell.length_a   1.000
_cell.length_b   1.000
_cell.length_c   1.000
_cell.angle_alpha   90.00
_cell.angle_beta   90.00
_cell.angle_gamma   90.00
#
_symmetry.space_group_name_H-M   'P 1'
#
loop_
_entity.id
_entity.type
_entity.pdbx_description
1 polymer ?
#
loop_
_entity_poly.entity_id
_entity_poly.type
_entity_poly.pdbx_seq_one_letter_code
_entity_poly.pdbx_strand_id
1 'polypeptide(L)'
;MADFETPALQGFTETPAIKPGAMAHSQPFVAKPEHQEALGFPGELVDNWQEKAIDKFGDLLTNSRALQVYMDSCVKCGACTDKCHYFLGTGDPKNMPVARQDLMRKVYRRYFTFTGKFMPWLVGAEDLTEDVLDDWYSYFHQCSQCRRCSVYCPYGIDTAEISMAAREIMDHVGKGQKYCNEIIGKVHNIGNNLGLPEKALKATLEDLEEEIEEDTGVPVRLPVNEHGADVLLITPSADFFAEPHVDGLIGYAKVFHQAGISWTLSSYASEAANFAMFIGSTEQMKEICERIRKAAEDLGVKRIVVGECGHAWRVAYNFWNTLAGPFDFLDPDYPVPQHICEFTYDLIQEGRLKFDKSQNDHMTVTFHDSCNVARASRMGEDPGGQFKYPREIIKAVCNNFVDMAADTIHENTFCCGGGGGLLTDDLMELRVKGAKPRMEALNRVVEDHGVTHMAAICAICKTQFSKVMPMYGFGMDKIVGVHQLLSNAIVLDGGEEEEPKQEDPENPREGSKDE
;
A
#
# COMPACT_ATOMS: atom_id res chain seq x y z
N MET A 1 -8.92 -22.97 -18.73
CA MET A 1 -8.98 -21.73 -17.94
C MET A 1 -10.11 -20.92 -18.53
N ALA A 2 -11.18 -20.71 -17.78
CA ALA A 2 -12.23 -19.79 -18.20
C ALA A 2 -11.56 -18.41 -18.38
N ASP A 3 -11.75 -17.79 -19.55
CA ASP A 3 -11.28 -16.43 -19.77
C ASP A 3 -12.08 -15.52 -18.84
N PHE A 4 -11.47 -15.03 -17.78
CA PHE A 4 -12.08 -14.04 -16.91
C PHE A 4 -12.26 -12.73 -17.70
N GLU A 5 -13.48 -12.41 -18.04
CA GLU A 5 -13.81 -11.17 -18.74
C GLU A 5 -13.81 -10.01 -17.74
N THR A 6 -13.00 -9.01 -18.02
CA THR A 6 -13.07 -7.75 -17.27
C THR A 6 -14.43 -7.12 -17.57
N PRO A 7 -15.23 -6.77 -16.54
CA PRO A 7 -16.53 -6.16 -16.77
C PRO A 7 -16.42 -4.90 -17.65
N ALA A 8 -17.39 -4.69 -18.52
CA ALA A 8 -17.49 -3.48 -19.31
C ALA A 8 -17.76 -2.31 -18.37
N LEU A 9 -16.84 -1.37 -18.30
CA LEU A 9 -16.97 -0.15 -17.51
C LEU A 9 -17.55 0.96 -18.37
N GLN A 10 -18.53 1.70 -17.85
CA GLN A 10 -19.12 2.81 -18.57
C GLN A 10 -18.03 3.87 -18.86
N GLY A 11 -17.86 4.19 -20.14
CA GLY A 11 -16.84 5.14 -20.60
C GLY A 11 -15.44 4.57 -20.80
N PHE A 12 -15.21 3.28 -20.55
CA PHE A 12 -13.93 2.64 -20.77
C PHE A 12 -13.92 1.82 -22.06
N THR A 13 -12.78 1.82 -22.73
CA THR A 13 -12.51 0.90 -23.83
C THR A 13 -12.21 -0.50 -23.27
N GLU A 14 -12.51 -1.54 -24.02
CA GLU A 14 -12.20 -2.92 -23.63
C GLU A 14 -10.72 -3.07 -23.23
N THR A 15 -10.50 -3.83 -22.15
CA THR A 15 -9.13 -4.22 -21.79
C THR A 15 -8.63 -5.22 -22.82
N PRO A 16 -7.49 -4.93 -23.50
CA PRO A 16 -6.99 -5.86 -24.49
C PRO A 16 -6.65 -7.22 -23.86
N ALA A 17 -7.10 -8.30 -24.48
CA ALA A 17 -6.73 -9.65 -24.10
C ALA A 17 -5.25 -9.88 -24.41
N ILE A 18 -4.42 -10.07 -23.38
CA ILE A 18 -3.00 -10.36 -23.54
C ILE A 18 -2.81 -11.86 -23.52
N LYS A 19 -2.49 -12.43 -24.68
CA LYS A 19 -2.09 -13.84 -24.79
C LYS A 19 -0.57 -13.92 -24.78
N PRO A 20 0.04 -14.91 -24.09
CA PRO A 20 1.47 -15.17 -24.23
C PRO A 20 1.85 -15.29 -25.70
N GLY A 21 2.84 -14.52 -26.15
CA GLY A 21 3.29 -14.49 -27.54
C GLY A 21 2.47 -13.63 -28.52
N ALA A 22 1.35 -13.05 -28.09
CA ALA A 22 0.45 -12.27 -28.96
C ALA A 22 0.78 -10.76 -29.02
N MET A 23 1.92 -10.35 -28.52
CA MET A 23 2.35 -8.94 -28.42
C MET A 23 2.33 -8.18 -29.75
N ALA A 24 2.58 -8.86 -30.87
CA ALA A 24 2.62 -8.25 -32.19
C ALA A 24 1.23 -7.87 -32.75
N HIS A 25 0.15 -8.35 -32.13
CA HIS A 25 -1.22 -8.22 -32.65
C HIS A 25 -2.18 -7.49 -31.69
N SER A 26 -1.76 -7.18 -30.45
CA SER A 26 -2.58 -6.40 -29.52
C SER A 26 -2.39 -4.90 -29.82
N GLN A 27 -3.48 -4.17 -29.99
CA GLN A 27 -3.40 -2.73 -30.00
C GLN A 27 -3.11 -2.26 -28.55
N PRO A 28 -1.98 -1.55 -28.32
CA PRO A 28 -1.63 -1.12 -26.99
C PRO A 28 -2.63 -0.07 -26.48
N PHE A 29 -2.99 -0.17 -25.21
CA PHE A 29 -3.66 0.92 -24.51
C PHE A 29 -2.62 1.99 -24.20
N VAL A 30 -2.50 2.98 -25.08
CA VAL A 30 -1.58 4.10 -24.91
C VAL A 30 -2.10 5.03 -23.83
N ALA A 31 -1.22 5.57 -22.98
CA ALA A 31 -1.57 6.57 -21.99
C ALA A 31 -2.26 7.76 -22.69
N LYS A 32 -3.44 8.13 -22.20
CA LYS A 32 -4.25 9.21 -22.77
C LYS A 32 -3.81 10.56 -22.18
N PRO A 33 -4.00 11.67 -22.91
CA PRO A 33 -3.78 13.00 -22.33
C PRO A 33 -4.54 13.23 -21.02
N GLU A 34 -5.77 12.71 -20.90
CA GLU A 34 -6.58 12.80 -19.69
C GLU A 34 -5.91 12.12 -18.49
N HIS A 35 -5.12 11.07 -18.70
CA HIS A 35 -4.35 10.44 -17.63
C HIS A 35 -3.19 11.30 -17.16
N GLN A 36 -2.56 12.06 -18.05
CA GLN A 36 -1.52 13.00 -17.66
C GLN A 36 -2.12 14.16 -16.86
N GLU A 37 -3.27 14.68 -17.31
CA GLU A 37 -4.01 15.72 -16.59
C GLU A 37 -4.46 15.22 -15.19
N ALA A 38 -4.98 14.01 -15.11
CA ALA A 38 -5.42 13.39 -13.84
C ALA A 38 -4.27 13.15 -12.84
N LEU A 39 -3.08 12.82 -13.31
CA LEU A 39 -1.87 12.79 -12.48
C LEU A 39 -1.51 14.18 -11.94
N GLY A 40 -1.93 15.23 -12.64
CA GLY A 40 -1.78 16.63 -12.29
C GLY A 40 -0.33 17.09 -12.33
N PHE A 41 -0.06 18.10 -13.14
CA PHE A 41 1.22 18.80 -13.09
C PHE A 41 1.13 19.89 -12.01
N PRO A 42 2.04 19.93 -11.02
CA PRO A 42 1.93 20.84 -9.89
C PRO A 42 2.26 22.29 -10.23
N GLY A 43 2.79 22.57 -11.42
CA GLY A 43 3.16 23.91 -11.84
C GLY A 43 3.97 23.94 -13.14
N GLU A 44 4.54 25.11 -13.41
CA GLU A 44 5.42 25.30 -14.54
C GLU A 44 6.82 24.71 -14.25
N LEU A 45 7.50 24.29 -15.31
CA LEU A 45 8.89 23.88 -15.21
C LEU A 45 9.74 25.06 -14.72
N VAL A 46 10.68 24.77 -13.84
CA VAL A 46 11.60 25.78 -13.31
C VAL A 46 12.51 26.30 -14.43
N ASP A 47 13.02 27.52 -14.28
CA ASP A 47 14.02 28.07 -15.19
C ASP A 47 15.23 27.14 -15.33
N ASN A 48 15.71 26.93 -16.53
CA ASN A 48 16.83 26.03 -16.85
C ASN A 48 16.59 24.58 -16.40
N TRP A 49 15.34 24.12 -16.47
CA TRP A 49 14.92 22.81 -15.97
C TRP A 49 15.75 21.64 -16.54
N GLN A 50 16.17 21.71 -17.81
CA GLN A 50 16.97 20.64 -18.42
C GLN A 50 18.33 20.47 -17.73
N GLU A 51 19.04 21.59 -17.51
CA GLU A 51 20.32 21.60 -16.80
C GLU A 51 20.16 21.07 -15.37
N LYS A 52 19.17 21.58 -14.64
CA LYS A 52 18.85 21.13 -13.28
C LYS A 52 18.46 19.65 -13.22
N ALA A 53 17.72 19.16 -14.21
CA ALA A 53 17.36 17.73 -14.29
C ALA A 53 18.59 16.85 -14.51
N ILE A 54 19.52 17.27 -15.38
CA ILE A 54 20.75 16.55 -15.67
C ILE A 54 21.70 16.59 -14.46
N ASP A 55 21.84 17.73 -13.80
CA ASP A 55 22.64 17.87 -12.57
C ASP A 55 22.08 16.97 -11.46
N LYS A 56 20.76 17.03 -11.21
CA LYS A 56 20.10 16.14 -10.25
C LYS A 56 20.30 14.67 -10.59
N PHE A 57 20.24 14.30 -11.87
CA PHE A 57 20.51 12.94 -12.30
C PHE A 57 21.98 12.54 -12.00
N GLY A 58 22.93 13.42 -12.25
CA GLY A 58 24.35 13.23 -11.88
C GLY A 58 24.56 13.01 -10.40
N ASP A 59 23.89 13.81 -9.55
CA ASP A 59 23.90 13.68 -8.10
C ASP A 59 23.35 12.32 -7.65
N LEU A 60 22.22 11.88 -8.23
CA LEU A 60 21.63 10.58 -7.92
C LEU A 60 22.56 9.43 -8.32
N LEU A 61 23.23 9.49 -9.46
CA LEU A 61 24.22 8.50 -9.89
C LEU A 61 25.44 8.45 -8.95
N THR A 62 25.83 9.60 -8.41
CA THR A 62 26.96 9.70 -7.47
C THR A 62 26.60 9.16 -6.08
N ASN A 63 25.39 9.46 -5.61
CA ASN A 63 24.94 9.09 -4.28
C ASN A 63 24.35 7.66 -4.21
N SER A 64 23.84 7.14 -5.32
CA SER A 64 23.30 5.78 -5.43
C SER A 64 24.05 4.94 -6.45
N ARG A 65 25.03 4.17 -5.97
CA ARG A 65 25.76 3.21 -6.82
C ARG A 65 24.84 2.18 -7.46
N ALA A 66 23.77 1.80 -6.77
CA ALA A 66 22.78 0.86 -7.30
C ALA A 66 22.13 1.41 -8.57
N LEU A 67 21.76 2.70 -8.61
CA LEU A 67 21.16 3.32 -9.79
C LEU A 67 22.10 3.25 -11.00
N GLN A 68 23.39 3.56 -10.82
CA GLN A 68 24.37 3.46 -11.90
C GLN A 68 24.49 2.02 -12.43
N VAL A 69 24.58 1.04 -11.52
CA VAL A 69 24.63 -0.38 -11.90
C VAL A 69 23.37 -0.78 -12.67
N TYR A 70 22.19 -0.33 -12.26
CA TYR A 70 20.94 -0.61 -12.97
C TYR A 70 20.91 0.00 -14.38
N MET A 71 21.48 1.19 -14.55
CA MET A 71 21.58 1.82 -15.88
C MET A 71 22.49 1.02 -16.82
N ASP A 72 23.59 0.46 -16.32
CA ASP A 72 24.59 -0.23 -17.11
C ASP A 72 24.31 -1.72 -17.34
N SER A 73 23.71 -2.40 -16.36
CA SER A 73 23.61 -3.87 -16.34
C SER A 73 22.49 -4.46 -17.19
N CYS A 74 21.51 -3.67 -17.63
CA CYS A 74 20.35 -4.21 -18.34
C CYS A 74 20.68 -4.63 -19.77
N VAL A 75 20.62 -5.92 -20.04
CA VAL A 75 20.83 -6.52 -21.37
C VAL A 75 19.53 -6.68 -22.17
N LYS A 76 18.41 -6.11 -21.71
CA LYS A 76 17.09 -6.19 -22.38
C LYS A 76 16.61 -7.63 -22.65
N CYS A 77 16.90 -8.57 -21.73
CA CYS A 77 16.54 -9.98 -21.86
C CYS A 77 15.02 -10.25 -21.84
N GLY A 78 14.19 -9.29 -21.37
CA GLY A 78 12.74 -9.40 -21.35
C GLY A 78 12.16 -10.20 -20.19
N ALA A 79 12.95 -10.79 -19.28
CA ALA A 79 12.46 -11.60 -18.17
C ALA A 79 11.46 -10.88 -17.22
N CYS A 80 11.47 -9.56 -17.20
CA CYS A 80 10.56 -8.73 -16.42
C CYS A 80 9.25 -8.38 -17.14
N THR A 81 9.13 -8.64 -18.45
CA THR A 81 8.05 -8.12 -19.30
C THR A 81 6.67 -8.54 -18.83
N ASP A 82 6.43 -9.85 -18.72
CA ASP A 82 5.16 -10.45 -18.30
C ASP A 82 4.96 -10.45 -16.76
N LYS A 83 5.81 -9.74 -16.04
CA LYS A 83 5.73 -9.64 -14.57
C LYS A 83 5.04 -8.35 -14.12
N CYS A 84 4.95 -7.34 -15.00
CA CYS A 84 4.31 -6.08 -14.68
C CYS A 84 2.79 -6.17 -14.82
N HIS A 85 2.08 -5.93 -13.72
CA HIS A 85 0.62 -5.96 -13.72
C HIS A 85 0.00 -4.86 -14.61
N TYR A 86 0.63 -3.68 -14.73
CA TYR A 86 0.18 -2.65 -15.65
C TYR A 86 0.37 -3.04 -17.12
N PHE A 87 1.48 -3.67 -17.45
CA PHE A 87 1.67 -4.20 -18.81
C PHE A 87 0.63 -5.29 -19.11
N LEU A 88 0.42 -6.22 -18.18
CA LEU A 88 -0.58 -7.29 -18.34
C LEU A 88 -2.01 -6.76 -18.46
N GLY A 89 -2.33 -5.69 -17.74
CA GLY A 89 -3.66 -5.09 -17.76
C GLY A 89 -3.92 -4.16 -18.95
N THR A 90 -2.91 -3.38 -19.36
CA THR A 90 -3.06 -2.35 -20.41
C THR A 90 -2.65 -2.82 -21.79
N GLY A 91 -1.73 -3.77 -21.91
CA GLY A 91 -1.10 -4.15 -23.18
C GLY A 91 -0.14 -3.10 -23.75
N ASP A 92 0.07 -1.97 -23.07
CA ASP A 92 0.95 -0.92 -23.55
C ASP A 92 2.43 -1.33 -23.43
N PRO A 93 3.17 -1.43 -24.55
CA PRO A 93 4.59 -1.83 -24.53
C PRO A 93 5.48 -0.93 -23.68
N LYS A 94 5.16 0.36 -23.53
CA LYS A 94 5.90 1.29 -22.68
C LYS A 94 5.75 0.98 -21.19
N ASN A 95 4.72 0.23 -20.80
CA ASN A 95 4.54 -0.29 -19.45
C ASN A 95 5.38 -1.53 -19.14
N MET A 96 6.02 -2.16 -20.13
CA MET A 96 7.03 -3.19 -19.85
C MET A 96 8.14 -2.61 -18.98
N PRO A 97 8.55 -3.27 -17.87
CA PRO A 97 9.59 -2.73 -17.00
C PRO A 97 10.89 -2.40 -17.74
N VAL A 98 11.30 -3.23 -18.69
CA VAL A 98 12.48 -2.98 -19.53
C VAL A 98 12.32 -1.74 -20.41
N ALA A 99 11.13 -1.50 -20.98
CA ALA A 99 10.87 -0.32 -21.81
C ALA A 99 10.82 0.96 -20.96
N ARG A 100 10.14 0.90 -19.78
CA ARG A 100 10.10 2.01 -18.84
C ARG A 100 11.50 2.42 -18.38
N GLN A 101 12.34 1.47 -17.99
CA GLN A 101 13.74 1.76 -17.64
C GLN A 101 14.52 2.37 -18.80
N ASP A 102 14.23 1.96 -20.04
CA ASP A 102 14.95 2.44 -21.21
C ASP A 102 14.65 3.92 -21.52
N LEU A 103 13.49 4.45 -21.08
CA LEU A 103 13.22 5.90 -21.16
C LEU A 103 14.31 6.69 -20.40
N MET A 104 14.62 6.31 -19.17
CA MET A 104 15.66 6.96 -18.38
C MET A 104 17.07 6.62 -18.89
N ARG A 105 17.29 5.37 -19.32
CA ARG A 105 18.59 4.89 -19.80
C ARG A 105 19.04 5.57 -21.10
N LYS A 106 18.15 5.96 -22.00
CA LYS A 106 18.48 6.73 -23.21
C LYS A 106 19.09 8.08 -22.85
N VAL A 107 18.48 8.79 -21.87
CA VAL A 107 18.98 10.07 -21.35
C VAL A 107 20.30 9.85 -20.58
N TYR A 108 20.38 8.80 -19.73
CA TYR A 108 21.65 8.42 -19.08
C TYR A 108 22.79 8.26 -20.08
N ARG A 109 22.57 7.52 -21.17
CA ARG A 109 23.59 7.35 -22.21
C ARG A 109 24.00 8.67 -22.83
N ARG A 110 23.06 9.55 -23.09
CA ARG A 110 23.30 10.84 -23.74
C ARG A 110 24.25 11.73 -22.94
N TYR A 111 24.05 11.81 -21.66
CA TYR A 111 24.77 12.78 -20.83
C TYR A 111 25.89 12.18 -19.96
N PHE A 112 25.85 10.89 -19.66
CA PHE A 112 26.78 10.29 -18.69
C PHE A 112 27.71 9.21 -19.30
N THR A 113 27.56 8.86 -20.58
CA THR A 113 28.49 7.92 -21.24
C THR A 113 29.27 8.60 -22.37
N PHE A 114 30.51 8.15 -22.56
CA PHE A 114 31.37 8.69 -23.62
C PHE A 114 30.76 8.49 -25.01
N THR A 115 30.30 7.27 -25.30
CA THR A 115 29.72 6.96 -26.62
C THR A 115 28.43 7.74 -26.86
N GLY A 116 27.58 7.91 -25.85
CA GLY A 116 26.33 8.67 -26.00
C GLY A 116 26.54 10.16 -26.21
N LYS A 117 27.62 10.73 -25.68
CA LYS A 117 27.98 12.15 -25.92
C LYS A 117 28.40 12.43 -27.35
N PHE A 118 29.20 11.54 -27.96
CA PHE A 118 29.80 11.78 -29.25
C PHE A 118 29.11 11.07 -30.41
N MET A 119 28.48 9.92 -30.17
CA MET A 119 27.81 9.09 -31.18
C MET A 119 26.43 8.61 -30.66
N PRO A 120 25.48 9.52 -30.35
CA PRO A 120 24.21 9.18 -29.70
C PRO A 120 23.41 8.15 -30.52
N TRP A 121 23.41 8.24 -31.84
CA TRP A 121 22.68 7.32 -32.73
C TRP A 121 23.15 5.86 -32.63
N LEU A 122 24.42 5.63 -32.29
CA LEU A 122 24.98 4.28 -32.22
C LEU A 122 24.46 3.50 -30.97
N VAL A 123 24.17 4.21 -29.89
CA VAL A 123 23.77 3.61 -28.60
C VAL A 123 22.31 3.90 -28.26
N GLY A 124 21.55 4.53 -29.15
CA GLY A 124 20.16 4.91 -28.90
C GLY A 124 20.04 5.91 -27.73
N ALA A 125 20.99 6.85 -27.65
CA ALA A 125 20.96 7.95 -26.70
C ALA A 125 20.02 9.05 -27.19
N GLU A 126 19.32 9.71 -26.27
CA GLU A 126 18.27 10.70 -26.54
C GLU A 126 18.45 11.92 -25.64
N ASP A 127 18.29 13.11 -26.24
CA ASP A 127 18.32 14.36 -25.47
C ASP A 127 17.08 14.46 -24.60
N LEU A 128 17.23 15.05 -23.41
CA LEU A 128 16.11 15.31 -22.51
C LEU A 128 15.32 16.52 -23.02
N THR A 129 14.21 16.27 -23.69
CA THR A 129 13.25 17.29 -24.18
C THR A 129 11.99 17.28 -23.32
N GLU A 130 11.09 18.25 -23.51
CA GLU A 130 9.80 18.26 -22.84
C GLU A 130 8.98 17.01 -23.18
N ASP A 131 8.96 16.58 -24.45
CA ASP A 131 8.26 15.36 -24.88
C ASP A 131 8.81 14.11 -24.16
N VAL A 132 10.14 14.02 -23.99
CA VAL A 132 10.77 12.93 -23.23
C VAL A 132 10.39 13.01 -21.75
N LEU A 133 10.33 14.20 -21.19
CA LEU A 133 9.93 14.42 -19.82
C LEU A 133 8.42 14.08 -19.60
N ASP A 134 7.56 14.35 -20.58
CA ASP A 134 6.15 13.95 -20.59
C ASP A 134 5.97 12.44 -20.64
N ASP A 135 6.75 11.76 -21.48
CA ASP A 135 6.81 10.30 -21.49
C ASP A 135 7.27 9.74 -20.12
N TRP A 136 8.30 10.36 -19.52
CA TRP A 136 8.74 9.99 -18.17
C TRP A 136 7.61 10.16 -17.16
N TYR A 137 6.93 11.30 -17.18
CA TYR A 137 5.82 11.59 -16.28
C TYR A 137 4.74 10.53 -16.38
N SER A 138 4.30 10.23 -17.62
CA SER A 138 3.24 9.25 -17.86
C SER A 138 3.63 7.85 -17.39
N TYR A 139 4.81 7.36 -17.75
CA TYR A 139 5.14 5.95 -17.57
C TYR A 139 5.84 5.63 -16.25
N PHE A 140 6.60 6.55 -15.68
CA PHE A 140 7.14 6.34 -14.34
C PHE A 140 6.06 6.48 -13.26
N HIS A 141 5.07 7.37 -13.42
CA HIS A 141 3.95 7.43 -12.48
C HIS A 141 2.95 6.28 -12.63
N GLN A 142 2.90 5.59 -13.76
CA GLN A 142 2.15 4.34 -13.89
C GLN A 142 2.84 3.13 -13.22
N CYS A 143 4.04 3.29 -12.69
CA CYS A 143 4.70 2.27 -11.89
C CYS A 143 4.19 2.32 -10.44
N SER A 144 3.50 1.29 -9.98
CA SER A 144 3.08 1.18 -8.57
C SER A 144 4.22 0.85 -7.60
N GLN A 145 5.47 0.79 -8.06
CA GLN A 145 6.66 0.44 -7.26
C GLN A 145 6.55 -0.91 -6.54
N CYS A 146 5.80 -1.85 -7.10
CA CYS A 146 5.51 -3.15 -6.49
C CYS A 146 6.67 -4.16 -6.51
N ARG A 147 7.79 -3.88 -7.21
CA ARG A 147 9.01 -4.70 -7.28
C ARG A 147 8.85 -6.12 -7.87
N ARG A 148 7.69 -6.51 -8.40
CA ARG A 148 7.53 -7.86 -8.95
C ARG A 148 8.51 -8.14 -10.10
N CYS A 149 8.75 -7.16 -10.96
CA CYS A 149 9.74 -7.27 -12.03
C CYS A 149 11.18 -7.44 -11.51
N SER A 150 11.49 -6.92 -10.33
CA SER A 150 12.81 -7.02 -9.70
C SER A 150 13.10 -8.44 -9.22
N VAL A 151 12.09 -9.14 -8.66
CA VAL A 151 12.21 -10.54 -8.24
C VAL A 151 12.60 -11.47 -9.40
N TYR A 152 12.07 -11.18 -10.59
CA TYR A 152 12.33 -11.99 -11.79
C TYR A 152 13.52 -11.50 -12.62
N CYS A 153 14.19 -10.44 -12.21
CA CYS A 153 15.34 -9.92 -12.94
C CYS A 153 16.59 -10.75 -12.62
N PRO A 154 17.21 -11.46 -13.59
CA PRO A 154 18.40 -12.26 -13.34
C PRO A 154 19.65 -11.42 -13.01
N TYR A 155 19.56 -10.09 -13.23
CA TYR A 155 20.64 -9.13 -12.93
C TYR A 155 20.36 -8.30 -11.67
N GLY A 156 19.29 -8.59 -10.92
CA GLY A 156 18.96 -7.88 -9.68
C GLY A 156 18.55 -6.42 -9.86
N ILE A 157 18.12 -6.02 -11.06
CA ILE A 157 17.73 -4.63 -11.33
C ILE A 157 16.41 -4.31 -10.66
N ASP A 158 16.37 -3.24 -9.85
CA ASP A 158 15.16 -2.74 -9.23
C ASP A 158 14.53 -1.60 -10.03
N THR A 159 13.47 -1.91 -10.79
CA THR A 159 12.74 -0.91 -11.57
C THR A 159 11.98 0.08 -10.68
N ALA A 160 11.63 -0.29 -9.46
CA ALA A 160 10.96 0.64 -8.55
C ALA A 160 11.91 1.75 -8.12
N GLU A 161 13.17 1.45 -7.86
CA GLU A 161 14.18 2.47 -7.52
C GLU A 161 14.52 3.37 -8.71
N ILE A 162 14.59 2.80 -9.92
CA ILE A 162 14.73 3.61 -11.14
C ILE A 162 13.53 4.55 -11.29
N SER A 163 12.31 4.09 -11.00
CA SER A 163 11.11 4.92 -11.07
C SER A 163 11.10 6.01 -9.99
N MET A 164 11.60 5.72 -8.80
CA MET A 164 11.77 6.74 -7.74
C MET A 164 12.77 7.81 -8.18
N ALA A 165 13.93 7.41 -8.69
CA ALA A 165 14.94 8.36 -9.18
C ALA A 165 14.42 9.25 -10.32
N ALA A 166 13.67 8.68 -11.27
CA ALA A 166 13.05 9.47 -12.35
C ALA A 166 12.03 10.47 -11.82
N ARG A 167 11.21 10.06 -10.83
CA ARG A 167 10.23 10.94 -10.18
C ARG A 167 10.90 12.04 -9.36
N GLU A 168 12.00 11.74 -8.67
CA GLU A 168 12.79 12.73 -7.94
C GLU A 168 13.38 13.81 -8.85
N ILE A 169 13.85 13.41 -10.03
CA ILE A 169 14.31 14.36 -11.05
C ILE A 169 13.15 15.24 -11.54
N MET A 170 12.00 14.63 -11.83
CA MET A 170 10.81 15.36 -12.29
C MET A 170 10.28 16.32 -11.23
N ASP A 171 10.16 15.90 -9.99
CA ASP A 171 9.72 16.72 -8.86
C ASP A 171 10.66 17.92 -8.64
N HIS A 172 11.98 17.68 -8.71
CA HIS A 172 13.01 18.71 -8.58
C HIS A 172 12.89 19.84 -9.62
N VAL A 173 12.38 19.53 -10.81
CA VAL A 173 12.21 20.53 -11.88
C VAL A 173 10.78 21.08 -12.02
N GLY A 174 9.92 20.84 -11.01
CA GLY A 174 8.56 21.36 -10.95
C GLY A 174 7.52 20.46 -11.62
N LYS A 175 7.89 19.24 -12.03
CA LYS A 175 6.99 18.28 -12.66
C LYS A 175 6.64 17.09 -11.73
N GLY A 176 6.47 17.36 -10.43
CA GLY A 176 6.03 16.39 -9.44
C GLY A 176 4.52 16.16 -9.49
N GLN A 177 4.07 15.04 -8.94
CA GLN A 177 2.65 14.69 -8.93
C GLN A 177 1.87 15.55 -7.93
N LYS A 178 0.84 16.27 -8.41
CA LYS A 178 0.03 17.20 -7.62
C LYS A 178 -0.61 16.54 -6.39
N TYR A 179 -1.28 15.40 -6.58
CA TYR A 179 -1.97 14.68 -5.51
C TYR A 179 -1.07 14.36 -4.32
N CYS A 180 0.12 13.81 -4.57
CA CYS A 180 1.06 13.49 -3.50
C CYS A 180 1.63 14.74 -2.83
N ASN A 181 1.94 15.78 -3.59
CA ASN A 181 2.43 17.06 -3.06
C ASN A 181 1.39 17.75 -2.18
N GLU A 182 0.09 17.72 -2.55
CA GLU A 182 -0.99 18.25 -1.72
C GLU A 182 -1.12 17.50 -0.38
N ILE A 183 -0.97 16.17 -0.39
CA ILE A 183 -0.97 15.37 0.84
C ILE A 183 0.23 15.72 1.72
N ILE A 184 1.42 15.79 1.14
CA ILE A 184 2.64 16.17 1.86
C ILE A 184 2.45 17.56 2.50
N GLY A 185 1.88 18.52 1.76
CA GLY A 185 1.55 19.85 2.28
C GLY A 185 0.59 19.82 3.48
N LYS A 186 -0.43 18.93 3.46
CA LYS A 186 -1.33 18.74 4.61
C LYS A 186 -0.59 18.19 5.83
N VAL A 187 0.31 17.23 5.63
CA VAL A 187 1.12 16.66 6.72
C VAL A 187 2.02 17.73 7.35
N HIS A 188 2.68 18.56 6.54
CA HIS A 188 3.51 19.66 7.06
C HIS A 188 2.70 20.69 7.86
N ASN A 189 1.52 21.04 7.37
CA ASN A 189 0.70 22.08 7.98
C ASN A 189 -0.09 21.61 9.21
N ILE A 190 -0.59 20.36 9.21
CA ILE A 190 -1.58 19.88 10.19
C ILE A 190 -1.11 18.61 10.93
N GLY A 191 -0.24 17.80 10.31
CA GLY A 191 0.32 16.59 10.91
C GLY A 191 -0.24 15.27 10.38
N ASN A 192 -1.27 15.30 9.55
CA ASN A 192 -1.85 14.09 8.96
C ASN A 192 -2.27 14.31 7.49
N ASN A 193 -2.35 13.24 6.73
CA ASN A 193 -2.59 13.29 5.28
C ASN A 193 -4.03 13.69 4.91
N LEU A 194 -4.99 13.62 5.81
CA LEU A 194 -6.35 14.10 5.59
C LEU A 194 -6.52 15.60 5.90
N GLY A 195 -5.57 16.18 6.63
CA GLY A 195 -5.62 17.56 7.04
C GLY A 195 -6.63 17.81 8.18
N LEU A 196 -6.77 16.84 9.09
CA LEU A 196 -7.65 16.92 10.25
C LEU A 196 -7.01 17.68 11.38
N PRO A 197 -7.62 18.77 11.87
CA PRO A 197 -7.22 19.40 13.10
C PRO A 197 -7.37 18.46 14.31
N GLU A 198 -6.52 18.61 15.32
CA GLU A 198 -6.52 17.77 16.53
C GLU A 198 -7.89 17.63 17.18
N LYS A 199 -8.66 18.75 17.27
CA LYS A 199 -10.00 18.72 17.85
C LYS A 199 -10.96 17.81 17.08
N ALA A 200 -10.90 17.84 15.74
CA ALA A 200 -11.74 16.98 14.91
C ALA A 200 -11.31 15.50 15.01
N LEU A 201 -9.99 15.26 15.04
CA LEU A 201 -9.46 13.91 15.24
C LEU A 201 -9.93 13.32 16.58
N LYS A 202 -9.82 14.08 17.69
CA LYS A 202 -10.28 13.63 19.01
C LYS A 202 -11.77 13.33 19.03
N ALA A 203 -12.61 14.21 18.47
CA ALA A 203 -14.05 13.97 18.42
C ALA A 203 -14.40 12.68 17.66
N THR A 204 -13.74 12.45 16.49
CA THR A 204 -13.98 11.21 15.73
C THR A 204 -13.56 9.96 16.53
N LEU A 205 -12.47 10.03 17.30
CA LEU A 205 -12.02 8.89 18.09
C LEU A 205 -12.90 8.67 19.34
N GLU A 206 -13.44 9.73 19.93
CA GLU A 206 -14.43 9.67 20.99
C GLU A 206 -15.73 8.98 20.50
N ASP A 207 -16.20 9.33 19.28
CA ASP A 207 -17.35 8.66 18.65
C ASP A 207 -17.09 7.14 18.46
N LEU A 208 -15.86 6.75 18.08
CA LEU A 208 -15.48 5.33 17.94
C LEU A 208 -15.36 4.62 19.30
N GLU A 209 -14.91 5.30 20.36
CA GLU A 209 -14.90 4.75 21.72
C GLU A 209 -16.34 4.42 22.16
N GLU A 210 -17.28 5.32 21.90
CA GLU A 210 -18.71 5.11 22.21
C GLU A 210 -19.29 3.92 21.43
N GLU A 211 -19.00 3.82 20.12
CA GLU A 211 -19.41 2.71 19.26
C GLU A 211 -18.89 1.36 19.80
N ILE A 212 -17.61 1.28 20.19
CA ILE A 212 -17.04 0.05 20.75
C ILE A 212 -17.71 -0.33 22.07
N GLU A 213 -17.99 0.66 22.93
CA GLU A 213 -18.66 0.41 24.22
C GLU A 213 -20.11 -0.04 24.04
N GLU A 214 -20.83 0.56 23.07
CA GLU A 214 -22.19 0.13 22.72
C GLU A 214 -22.23 -1.31 22.18
N ASP A 215 -21.26 -1.68 21.33
CA ASP A 215 -21.22 -3.01 20.69
C ASP A 215 -20.72 -4.12 21.65
N THR A 216 -19.82 -3.79 22.58
CA THR A 216 -19.10 -4.81 23.37
C THR A 216 -19.41 -4.76 24.85
N GLY A 217 -20.03 -3.69 25.36
CA GLY A 217 -20.18 -3.43 26.80
C GLY A 217 -18.86 -3.11 27.52
N VAL A 218 -17.74 -2.89 26.76
CA VAL A 218 -16.40 -2.65 27.31
C VAL A 218 -15.88 -1.30 26.85
N PRO A 219 -15.47 -0.39 27.76
CA PRO A 219 -14.94 0.92 27.41
C PRO A 219 -13.49 0.80 26.90
N VAL A 220 -13.31 0.65 25.60
CA VAL A 220 -12.00 0.62 24.95
C VAL A 220 -11.60 2.02 24.54
N ARG A 221 -10.38 2.47 24.90
CA ARG A 221 -9.91 3.83 24.65
C ARG A 221 -9.08 3.92 23.37
N LEU A 222 -9.23 5.06 22.66
CA LEU A 222 -8.42 5.48 21.51
C LEU A 222 -7.65 6.79 21.83
N PRO A 223 -6.59 6.72 22.65
CA PRO A 223 -5.93 7.90 23.21
C PRO A 223 -5.09 8.65 22.18
N VAL A 224 -5.07 9.99 22.31
CA VAL A 224 -4.28 10.90 21.47
C VAL A 224 -3.38 11.76 22.32
N ASN A 225 -2.09 11.79 21.97
CA ASN A 225 -1.05 12.59 22.64
C ASN A 225 -0.88 12.25 24.13
N GLU A 226 -1.07 10.99 24.51
CA GLU A 226 -0.79 10.53 25.88
C GLU A 226 0.69 10.37 26.10
N HIS A 227 1.23 11.12 27.07
CA HIS A 227 2.64 11.07 27.44
C HIS A 227 2.99 9.85 28.28
N GLY A 228 4.11 9.20 27.97
CA GLY A 228 4.63 8.04 28.69
C GLY A 228 3.89 6.73 28.41
N ALA A 229 3.07 6.68 27.37
CA ALA A 229 2.48 5.45 26.88
C ALA A 229 3.57 4.46 26.44
N ASP A 230 3.29 3.16 26.53
CA ASP A 230 4.25 2.13 26.07
C ASP A 230 4.42 2.16 24.55
N VAL A 231 3.34 2.38 23.81
CA VAL A 231 3.32 2.29 22.34
C VAL A 231 2.81 3.58 21.70
N LEU A 232 3.54 4.10 20.72
CA LEU A 232 3.02 5.02 19.71
C LEU A 232 2.56 4.21 18.50
N LEU A 233 1.27 4.27 18.20
CA LEU A 233 0.72 3.70 16.96
C LEU A 233 0.81 4.74 15.84
N ILE A 234 1.54 4.40 14.78
CA ILE A 234 1.59 5.16 13.53
C ILE A 234 0.72 4.45 12.51
N THR A 235 -0.43 5.02 12.19
CA THR A 235 -1.42 4.42 11.31
C THR A 235 -1.81 5.37 10.17
N PRO A 236 -2.28 4.85 9.01
CA PRO A 236 -2.78 5.71 7.93
C PRO A 236 -4.02 6.48 8.39
N SER A 237 -4.12 7.74 7.98
CA SER A 237 -5.28 8.58 8.37
C SER A 237 -6.62 8.07 7.82
N ALA A 238 -6.61 7.17 6.84
CA ALA A 238 -7.81 6.48 6.38
C ALA A 238 -8.46 5.65 7.49
N ASP A 239 -7.68 5.16 8.47
CA ASP A 239 -8.15 4.37 9.59
C ASP A 239 -9.11 5.17 10.52
N PHE A 240 -9.17 6.48 10.39
CA PHE A 240 -10.07 7.31 11.21
C PHE A 240 -11.50 7.42 10.67
N PHE A 241 -11.77 7.10 9.39
CA PHE A 241 -13.11 7.34 8.81
C PHE A 241 -13.56 6.37 7.73
N ALA A 242 -12.64 5.66 7.07
CA ALA A 242 -12.96 4.94 5.86
C ALA A 242 -13.12 3.45 6.13
N GLU A 243 -14.27 2.88 5.80
CA GLU A 243 -14.41 1.43 5.72
C GLU A 243 -13.54 0.83 4.59
N PRO A 244 -12.91 -0.32 4.79
CA PRO A 244 -12.84 -1.16 6.01
C PRO A 244 -11.66 -0.81 6.92
N HIS A 245 -11.21 0.44 6.93
CA HIS A 245 -10.02 0.88 7.67
C HIS A 245 -10.33 1.12 9.14
N VAL A 246 -11.47 1.76 9.43
CA VAL A 246 -11.95 2.05 10.80
C VAL A 246 -12.01 0.78 11.63
N ASP A 247 -12.59 -0.30 11.10
CA ASP A 247 -12.65 -1.60 11.78
C ASP A 247 -11.27 -2.15 12.13
N GLY A 248 -10.27 -1.84 11.32
CA GLY A 248 -8.86 -2.16 11.60
C GLY A 248 -8.34 -1.39 12.82
N LEU A 249 -8.63 -0.09 12.93
CA LEU A 249 -8.25 0.73 14.07
C LEU A 249 -8.95 0.26 15.36
N ILE A 250 -10.25 -0.04 15.28
CA ILE A 250 -11.01 -0.66 16.38
C ILE A 250 -10.34 -1.97 16.80
N GLY A 251 -9.92 -2.80 15.83
CA GLY A 251 -9.19 -4.03 16.10
C GLY A 251 -7.87 -3.80 16.83
N TYR A 252 -7.10 -2.77 16.46
CA TYR A 252 -5.86 -2.43 17.18
C TYR A 252 -6.16 -2.00 18.62
N ALA A 253 -7.16 -1.14 18.83
CA ALA A 253 -7.56 -0.67 20.15
C ALA A 253 -7.99 -1.84 21.05
N LYS A 254 -8.81 -2.77 20.54
CA LYS A 254 -9.22 -3.99 21.25
C LYS A 254 -8.01 -4.88 21.61
N VAL A 255 -7.00 -5.01 20.72
CA VAL A 255 -5.76 -5.75 21.01
C VAL A 255 -4.98 -5.11 22.16
N PHE A 256 -4.76 -3.80 22.12
CA PHE A 256 -4.05 -3.09 23.18
C PHE A 256 -4.80 -3.19 24.51
N HIS A 257 -6.14 -3.00 24.49
CA HIS A 257 -6.99 -3.13 25.68
C HIS A 257 -6.88 -4.53 26.30
N GLN A 258 -7.13 -5.59 25.52
CA GLN A 258 -7.10 -6.97 26.01
C GLN A 258 -5.72 -7.39 26.50
N ALA A 259 -4.68 -6.88 25.87
CA ALA A 259 -3.30 -7.15 26.30
C ALA A 259 -2.86 -6.26 27.48
N GLY A 260 -3.65 -5.28 27.93
CA GLY A 260 -3.30 -4.36 29.02
C GLY A 260 -2.07 -3.51 28.68
N ILE A 261 -1.94 -3.06 27.44
CA ILE A 261 -0.81 -2.26 26.96
C ILE A 261 -1.27 -0.82 26.78
N SER A 262 -0.56 0.13 27.41
CA SER A 262 -0.81 1.55 27.20
C SER A 262 -0.29 1.99 25.83
N TRP A 263 -1.07 2.79 25.12
CA TRP A 263 -0.75 3.23 23.78
C TRP A 263 -1.30 4.61 23.48
N THR A 264 -0.84 5.23 22.43
CA THR A 264 -1.34 6.53 21.96
C THR A 264 -1.20 6.70 20.47
N LEU A 265 -2.07 7.52 19.89
CA LEU A 265 -1.88 8.15 18.58
C LEU A 265 -1.20 9.51 18.77
N SER A 266 -0.68 10.08 17.69
CA SER A 266 -0.22 11.47 17.66
C SER A 266 -1.08 12.31 16.73
N SER A 267 -1.57 13.46 17.20
CA SER A 267 -2.22 14.45 16.32
C SER A 267 -1.20 15.19 15.44
N TYR A 268 0.08 15.12 15.81
CA TYR A 268 1.17 15.85 15.17
C TYR A 268 1.87 15.05 14.08
N ALA A 269 1.89 13.73 14.15
CA ALA A 269 2.58 12.86 13.22
C ALA A 269 1.76 11.62 12.91
N SER A 270 1.34 11.48 11.65
CA SER A 270 0.78 10.23 11.11
C SER A 270 1.74 9.62 10.10
N GLU A 271 1.44 8.39 9.70
CA GLU A 271 2.06 7.80 8.51
C GLU A 271 1.79 8.70 7.30
N ALA A 272 2.77 9.10 6.55
CA ALA A 272 2.61 9.78 5.25
C ALA A 272 3.92 9.85 4.44
N ALA A 273 5.03 9.40 4.97
CA ALA A 273 6.32 9.41 4.28
C ALA A 273 6.32 8.59 2.98
N ASN A 274 5.37 7.66 2.83
CA ASN A 274 5.13 6.95 1.59
C ASN A 274 4.67 7.86 0.44
N PHE A 275 4.00 8.97 0.68
CA PHE A 275 3.64 9.94 -0.37
C PHE A 275 4.88 10.65 -0.91
N ALA A 276 5.83 11.00 -0.05
CA ALA A 276 7.14 11.50 -0.47
C ALA A 276 7.93 10.45 -1.27
N MET A 277 7.86 9.17 -0.89
CA MET A 277 8.41 8.07 -1.68
C MET A 277 7.74 7.96 -3.06
N PHE A 278 6.44 8.25 -3.18
CA PHE A 278 5.72 8.18 -4.46
C PHE A 278 6.17 9.24 -5.45
N ILE A 279 6.53 10.42 -5.00
CA ILE A 279 7.14 11.47 -5.85
C ILE A 279 8.66 11.34 -5.95
N GLY A 280 9.27 10.41 -5.22
CA GLY A 280 10.73 10.20 -5.18
C GLY A 280 11.48 11.23 -4.34
N SER A 281 10.80 12.13 -3.62
CA SER A 281 11.46 13.16 -2.82
C SER A 281 12.03 12.59 -1.53
N THR A 282 13.34 12.35 -1.53
CA THR A 282 14.10 11.90 -0.35
C THR A 282 14.10 12.96 0.75
N GLU A 283 14.11 14.24 0.39
CA GLU A 283 14.08 15.36 1.34
C GLU A 283 12.75 15.38 2.11
N GLN A 284 11.62 15.37 1.39
CA GLN A 284 10.30 15.36 2.01
C GLN A 284 10.06 14.07 2.83
N MET A 285 10.56 12.94 2.35
CA MET A 285 10.49 11.69 3.10
C MET A 285 11.27 11.80 4.41
N LYS A 286 12.45 12.42 4.40
CA LYS A 286 13.26 12.66 5.59
C LYS A 286 12.54 13.55 6.60
N GLU A 287 12.01 14.69 6.18
CA GLU A 287 11.29 15.62 7.05
C GLU A 287 10.09 14.96 7.75
N ILE A 288 9.32 14.12 7.04
CA ILE A 288 8.21 13.39 7.64
C ILE A 288 8.71 12.33 8.62
N CYS A 289 9.78 11.61 8.30
CA CYS A 289 10.38 10.63 9.20
C CYS A 289 10.93 11.30 10.49
N GLU A 290 11.59 12.46 10.37
CA GLU A 290 12.07 13.25 11.51
C GLU A 290 10.91 13.74 12.38
N ARG A 291 9.78 14.12 11.76
CA ARG A 291 8.56 14.51 12.47
C ARG A 291 7.98 13.35 13.29
N ILE A 292 7.95 12.14 12.74
CA ILE A 292 7.50 10.93 13.45
C ILE A 292 8.45 10.63 14.62
N ARG A 293 9.76 10.68 14.36
CA ARG A 293 10.78 10.49 15.41
C ARG A 293 10.59 11.47 16.56
N LYS A 294 10.45 12.77 16.21
CA LYS A 294 10.24 13.80 17.21
C LYS A 294 8.94 13.60 18.00
N ALA A 295 7.85 13.22 17.37
CA ALA A 295 6.60 12.96 18.06
C ALA A 295 6.74 11.81 19.07
N ALA A 296 7.43 10.73 18.70
CA ALA A 296 7.70 9.60 19.59
C ALA A 296 8.57 10.01 20.79
N GLU A 297 9.60 10.82 20.54
CA GLU A 297 10.52 11.35 21.56
C GLU A 297 9.81 12.30 22.54
N ASP A 298 9.02 13.25 22.01
CA ASP A 298 8.26 14.21 22.80
C ASP A 298 7.19 13.54 23.69
N LEU A 299 6.54 12.48 23.17
CA LEU A 299 5.55 11.69 23.93
C LEU A 299 6.22 10.74 24.93
N GLY A 300 7.52 10.48 24.82
CA GLY A 300 8.25 9.60 25.72
C GLY A 300 7.80 8.15 25.66
N VAL A 301 7.43 7.67 24.46
CA VAL A 301 6.99 6.29 24.26
C VAL A 301 8.17 5.34 24.26
N LYS A 302 7.91 4.06 24.56
CA LYS A 302 8.92 3.00 24.60
C LYS A 302 9.06 2.26 23.28
N ARG A 303 7.98 2.17 22.51
CA ARG A 303 7.90 1.38 21.27
C ARG A 303 7.13 2.15 20.21
N ILE A 304 7.40 1.87 18.95
CA ILE A 304 6.62 2.36 17.81
C ILE A 304 6.04 1.15 17.06
N VAL A 305 4.73 1.17 16.86
CA VAL A 305 4.01 0.16 16.08
C VAL A 305 3.39 0.82 14.85
N VAL A 306 3.55 0.21 13.68
CA VAL A 306 3.02 0.69 12.41
C VAL A 306 1.81 -0.13 12.03
N GLY A 307 0.68 0.53 11.78
CA GLY A 307 -0.59 -0.09 11.40
C GLY A 307 -0.59 -0.74 10.01
N GLU A 308 -1.74 -1.22 9.55
CA GLU A 308 -1.91 -1.94 8.28
C GLU A 308 -1.71 -1.03 7.05
N CYS A 309 -0.47 -0.62 6.80
CA CYS A 309 -0.10 0.06 5.56
C CYS A 309 1.24 -0.46 5.01
N GLY A 310 1.18 -1.24 3.94
CA GLY A 310 2.40 -1.83 3.36
C GLY A 310 3.38 -0.80 2.81
N HIS A 311 2.92 0.37 2.36
CA HIS A 311 3.79 1.43 1.88
C HIS A 311 4.46 2.18 3.05
N ALA A 312 3.70 2.49 4.10
CA ALA A 312 4.25 3.08 5.33
C ALA A 312 5.26 2.14 5.97
N TRP A 313 4.91 0.86 6.07
CA TRP A 313 5.82 -0.15 6.60
C TRP A 313 7.12 -0.27 5.78
N ARG A 314 7.04 -0.21 4.44
CA ARG A 314 8.23 -0.16 3.59
C ARG A 314 9.13 1.02 3.95
N VAL A 315 8.56 2.21 4.17
CA VAL A 315 9.34 3.40 4.54
C VAL A 315 9.90 3.24 5.94
N ALA A 316 9.13 2.80 6.90
CA ALA A 316 9.58 2.55 8.26
C ALA A 316 10.76 1.57 8.30
N TYR A 317 10.61 0.44 7.62
CA TYR A 317 11.59 -0.64 7.59
C TYR A 317 12.91 -0.25 6.89
N ASN A 318 12.82 0.46 5.73
CA ASN A 318 14.02 0.71 4.92
C ASN A 318 14.66 2.08 5.18
N PHE A 319 13.89 3.08 5.59
CA PHE A 319 14.34 4.46 5.51
C PHE A 319 14.35 5.22 6.85
N TRP A 320 13.54 4.86 7.85
CA TRP A 320 13.45 5.67 9.06
C TRP A 320 14.80 5.84 9.75
N ASN A 321 15.51 4.75 10.03
CA ASN A 321 16.83 4.82 10.68
C ASN A 321 17.88 5.57 9.83
N THR A 322 17.79 5.46 8.51
CA THR A 322 18.74 6.13 7.61
C THR A 322 18.46 7.62 7.47
N LEU A 323 17.17 8.00 7.40
CA LEU A 323 16.79 9.39 7.12
C LEU A 323 16.63 10.23 8.39
N ALA A 324 16.02 9.68 9.44
CA ALA A 324 15.77 10.39 10.70
C ALA A 324 16.81 10.08 11.79
N GLY A 325 17.77 9.20 11.53
CA GLY A 325 18.73 8.72 12.52
C GLY A 325 18.15 7.57 13.37
N PRO A 326 18.98 6.95 14.22
CA PRO A 326 18.56 5.84 15.05
C PRO A 326 17.49 6.27 16.05
N PHE A 327 16.59 5.36 16.40
CA PHE A 327 15.55 5.54 17.42
C PHE A 327 16.08 5.02 18.78
N ASP A 328 17.25 5.49 19.19
CA ASP A 328 18.02 5.06 20.36
C ASP A 328 17.41 5.50 21.72
N PHE A 329 16.35 6.30 21.68
CA PHE A 329 15.55 6.68 22.85
C PHE A 329 14.44 5.67 23.17
N LEU A 330 14.16 4.72 22.27
CA LEU A 330 13.20 3.64 22.52
C LEU A 330 13.77 2.61 23.50
N ASP A 331 12.90 1.74 24.01
CA ASP A 331 13.31 0.62 24.84
C ASP A 331 14.34 -0.25 24.09
N PRO A 332 15.49 -0.58 24.71
CA PRO A 332 16.51 -1.43 24.09
C PRO A 332 16.02 -2.79 23.60
N ASP A 333 14.94 -3.32 24.17
CA ASP A 333 14.31 -4.56 23.72
C ASP A 333 13.50 -4.36 22.42
N TYR A 334 13.15 -3.08 22.09
CA TYR A 334 12.36 -2.72 20.92
C TYR A 334 12.95 -1.51 20.16
N PRO A 335 14.22 -1.59 19.74
CA PRO A 335 14.98 -0.45 19.21
C PRO A 335 14.56 -0.03 17.81
N VAL A 336 13.66 -0.78 17.19
CA VAL A 336 13.13 -0.54 15.84
C VAL A 336 11.60 -0.63 15.84
N PRO A 337 10.93 0.08 14.92
CA PRO A 337 9.49 -0.05 14.77
C PRO A 337 9.07 -1.49 14.44
N GLN A 338 7.91 -1.90 14.96
CA GLN A 338 7.27 -3.18 14.64
C GLN A 338 6.03 -2.96 13.77
N HIS A 339 5.71 -3.93 12.93
CA HIS A 339 4.41 -3.92 12.23
C HIS A 339 3.32 -4.44 13.18
N ILE A 340 2.12 -3.89 13.10
CA ILE A 340 1.01 -4.31 13.97
C ILE A 340 0.71 -5.82 13.89
N CYS A 341 0.88 -6.45 12.72
CA CYS A 341 0.73 -7.91 12.59
C CYS A 341 1.83 -8.69 13.33
N GLU A 342 3.06 -8.20 13.36
CA GLU A 342 4.13 -8.78 14.15
C GLU A 342 3.79 -8.68 15.64
N PHE A 343 3.48 -7.48 16.10
CA PHE A 343 3.10 -7.19 17.46
C PHE A 343 1.91 -8.06 17.94
N THR A 344 0.86 -8.16 17.14
CA THR A 344 -0.32 -8.98 17.45
C THR A 344 0.00 -10.48 17.46
N TYR A 345 0.83 -10.94 16.51
CA TYR A 345 1.28 -12.33 16.47
C TYR A 345 2.03 -12.71 17.74
N ASP A 346 2.94 -11.86 18.23
CA ASP A 346 3.67 -12.10 19.49
C ASP A 346 2.71 -12.24 20.68
N LEU A 347 1.73 -11.34 20.79
CA LEU A 347 0.70 -11.42 21.84
C LEU A 347 -0.16 -12.70 21.77
N ILE A 348 -0.42 -13.20 20.56
CA ILE A 348 -1.11 -14.49 20.37
C ILE A 348 -0.24 -15.64 20.86
N GLN A 349 1.06 -15.63 20.53
CA GLN A 349 2.00 -16.67 20.97
C GLN A 349 2.18 -16.64 22.51
N GLU A 350 2.12 -15.47 23.13
CA GLU A 350 2.15 -15.28 24.58
C GLU A 350 0.82 -15.70 25.27
N GLY A 351 -0.23 -15.99 24.51
CA GLY A 351 -1.54 -16.37 25.04
C GLY A 351 -2.31 -15.21 25.72
N ARG A 352 -1.98 -13.96 25.35
CA ARG A 352 -2.58 -12.74 25.94
C ARG A 352 -3.90 -12.34 25.27
N LEU A 353 -4.23 -12.93 24.14
CA LEU A 353 -5.46 -12.65 23.39
C LEU A 353 -6.34 -13.89 23.34
N LYS A 354 -7.65 -13.70 23.47
CA LYS A 354 -8.66 -14.76 23.36
C LYS A 354 -9.59 -14.47 22.20
N PHE A 355 -10.01 -15.50 21.49
CA PHE A 355 -10.85 -15.35 20.30
C PHE A 355 -12.00 -16.35 20.27
N ASP A 356 -13.15 -15.87 19.80
CA ASP A 356 -14.26 -16.70 19.34
C ASP A 356 -14.30 -16.67 17.80
N LYS A 357 -13.76 -17.72 17.18
CA LYS A 357 -13.69 -17.83 15.72
C LYS A 357 -15.06 -17.92 15.04
N SER A 358 -16.10 -18.32 15.77
CA SER A 358 -17.45 -18.51 15.20
C SER A 358 -18.04 -17.19 14.69
N GLN A 359 -17.57 -16.05 15.20
CA GLN A 359 -17.98 -14.73 14.74
C GLN A 359 -17.67 -14.49 13.25
N ASN A 360 -16.67 -15.18 12.72
CA ASN A 360 -16.26 -15.09 11.30
C ASN A 360 -16.68 -16.30 10.46
N ASP A 361 -17.54 -17.21 10.96
CA ASP A 361 -17.94 -18.45 10.26
C ASP A 361 -18.73 -18.20 8.97
N HIS A 362 -19.36 -17.03 8.84
CA HIS A 362 -20.06 -16.59 7.64
C HIS A 362 -19.13 -16.24 6.48
N MET A 363 -17.82 -16.20 6.73
CA MET A 363 -16.79 -15.87 5.74
C MET A 363 -15.88 -17.07 5.45
N THR A 364 -15.55 -17.26 4.16
CA THR A 364 -14.39 -18.03 3.73
C THR A 364 -13.35 -17.04 3.23
N VAL A 365 -12.25 -16.92 3.96
CA VAL A 365 -11.27 -15.85 3.78
C VAL A 365 -10.07 -16.31 2.98
N THR A 366 -9.61 -15.50 2.04
CA THR A 366 -8.26 -15.60 1.45
C THR A 366 -7.41 -14.39 1.81
N PHE A 367 -6.11 -14.43 1.52
CA PHE A 367 -5.19 -13.34 1.88
C PHE A 367 -4.45 -12.76 0.68
N HIS A 368 -4.45 -11.44 0.57
CA HIS A 368 -3.66 -10.68 -0.40
C HIS A 368 -2.33 -10.23 0.23
N ASP A 369 -1.23 -10.86 -0.13
CA ASP A 369 0.10 -10.37 0.23
C ASP A 369 0.33 -8.99 -0.39
N SER A 370 0.35 -7.95 0.42
CA SER A 370 0.58 -6.58 -0.03
C SER A 370 2.00 -6.45 -0.59
N CYS A 371 2.13 -5.97 -1.81
CA CYS A 371 3.37 -6.02 -2.58
C CYS A 371 4.58 -5.35 -1.90
N ASN A 372 4.39 -4.27 -1.17
CA ASN A 372 5.47 -3.58 -0.44
C ASN A 372 5.89 -4.33 0.82
N VAL A 373 4.97 -5.05 1.47
CA VAL A 373 5.31 -5.97 2.56
C VAL A 373 6.04 -7.18 2.00
N ALA A 374 5.49 -7.79 0.96
CA ALA A 374 6.00 -9.04 0.41
C ALA A 374 7.43 -8.96 -0.16
N ARG A 375 7.81 -7.82 -0.77
CA ARG A 375 9.07 -7.68 -1.53
C ARG A 375 9.99 -6.55 -1.08
N ALA A 376 9.52 -5.66 -0.22
CA ALA A 376 10.27 -4.47 0.14
C ALA A 376 10.43 -4.28 1.65
N SER A 377 10.00 -5.24 2.46
CA SER A 377 10.15 -5.21 3.92
C SER A 377 10.10 -6.62 4.51
N ARG A 378 10.25 -6.70 5.81
CA ARG A 378 10.12 -7.94 6.58
C ARG A 378 9.34 -7.65 7.87
N MET A 379 8.88 -8.68 8.55
CA MET A 379 8.29 -8.62 9.88
C MET A 379 9.00 -9.63 10.75
N GLY A 380 9.46 -9.18 11.92
CA GLY A 380 10.15 -10.00 12.90
C GLY A 380 11.49 -10.55 12.42
N GLU A 381 12.08 -11.40 13.23
CA GLU A 381 13.36 -12.05 12.98
C GLU A 381 13.23 -13.34 12.15
N ASP A 382 12.04 -13.95 12.13
CA ASP A 382 11.77 -15.18 11.38
C ASP A 382 11.88 -14.96 9.86
N PRO A 383 12.62 -15.80 9.12
CA PRO A 383 12.58 -15.77 7.66
C PRO A 383 11.15 -15.98 7.14
N GLY A 384 10.63 -15.00 6.41
CA GLY A 384 9.27 -15.05 5.88
C GLY A 384 8.17 -14.65 6.88
N GLY A 385 8.52 -14.00 8.00
CA GLY A 385 7.54 -13.51 8.99
C GLY A 385 6.43 -12.66 8.37
N GLN A 386 6.77 -11.84 7.38
CA GLN A 386 5.80 -11.02 6.63
C GLN A 386 4.74 -11.85 5.87
N PHE A 387 4.98 -13.12 5.61
CA PHE A 387 4.01 -14.04 5.01
C PHE A 387 3.29 -14.86 6.07
N LYS A 388 4.00 -15.23 7.12
CA LYS A 388 3.53 -16.09 8.21
C LYS A 388 2.58 -15.35 9.14
N TYR A 389 2.98 -14.20 9.69
CA TYR A 389 2.25 -13.55 10.78
C TYR A 389 0.82 -13.15 10.42
N PRO A 390 0.54 -12.51 9.28
CA PRO A 390 -0.85 -12.19 8.92
C PRO A 390 -1.72 -13.45 8.75
N ARG A 391 -1.16 -14.52 8.18
CA ARG A 391 -1.89 -15.79 8.00
C ARG A 391 -2.18 -16.49 9.32
N GLU A 392 -1.23 -16.47 10.26
CA GLU A 392 -1.45 -17.07 11.59
C GLU A 392 -2.49 -16.28 12.39
N ILE A 393 -2.54 -14.94 12.27
CA ILE A 393 -3.60 -14.13 12.86
C ILE A 393 -4.96 -14.51 12.24
N ILE A 394 -5.06 -14.58 10.91
CA ILE A 394 -6.32 -14.98 10.25
C ILE A 394 -6.76 -16.36 10.72
N LYS A 395 -5.87 -17.33 10.82
CA LYS A 395 -6.17 -18.69 11.30
C LYS A 395 -6.54 -18.71 12.81
N ALA A 396 -6.04 -17.75 13.58
CA ALA A 396 -6.43 -17.63 15.00
C ALA A 396 -7.86 -17.10 15.19
N VAL A 397 -8.38 -16.33 14.22
CA VAL A 397 -9.68 -15.66 14.31
C VAL A 397 -10.73 -16.16 13.31
N CYS A 398 -10.37 -17.03 12.35
CA CYS A 398 -11.27 -17.60 11.35
C CYS A 398 -11.14 -19.12 11.30
N ASN A 399 -12.26 -19.82 11.11
CA ASN A 399 -12.28 -21.27 10.87
C ASN A 399 -12.01 -21.59 9.39
N ASN A 400 -12.41 -20.71 8.47
CA ASN A 400 -12.37 -20.95 7.02
C ASN A 400 -11.34 -20.04 6.35
N PHE A 401 -10.11 -20.52 6.21
CA PHE A 401 -9.03 -19.81 5.50
C PHE A 401 -8.48 -20.66 4.35
N VAL A 402 -8.36 -20.05 3.16
CA VAL A 402 -7.80 -20.70 1.95
C VAL A 402 -6.84 -19.71 1.28
N ASP A 403 -5.59 -20.09 1.09
CA ASP A 403 -4.63 -19.30 0.31
C ASP A 403 -4.95 -19.34 -1.19
N MET A 404 -4.55 -18.29 -1.90
CA MET A 404 -4.58 -18.29 -3.37
C MET A 404 -3.51 -19.24 -3.92
N ALA A 405 -3.51 -19.43 -5.24
CA ALA A 405 -2.53 -20.29 -5.91
C ALA A 405 -1.08 -19.81 -5.64
N ALA A 406 -0.17 -20.76 -5.47
CA ALA A 406 1.23 -20.52 -5.07
C ALA A 406 2.00 -19.57 -6.01
N ASP A 407 1.61 -19.49 -7.28
CA ASP A 407 2.19 -18.57 -8.27
C ASP A 407 1.71 -17.11 -8.12
N THR A 408 0.81 -16.84 -7.16
CA THR A 408 0.18 -15.52 -6.94
C THR A 408 0.24 -15.02 -5.50
N ILE A 409 0.92 -15.73 -4.60
CA ILE A 409 1.12 -15.36 -3.20
C ILE A 409 2.60 -15.08 -2.91
N HIS A 410 2.91 -14.63 -1.71
CA HIS A 410 4.25 -14.30 -1.24
C HIS A 410 4.96 -13.33 -2.21
N GLU A 411 6.21 -13.60 -2.58
CA GLU A 411 6.98 -12.79 -3.53
C GLU A 411 6.33 -12.74 -4.94
N ASN A 412 5.51 -13.74 -5.27
CA ASN A 412 4.81 -13.82 -6.55
C ASN A 412 3.51 -13.02 -6.60
N THR A 413 3.13 -12.37 -5.50
CA THR A 413 1.88 -11.60 -5.43
C THR A 413 1.75 -10.57 -6.55
N PHE A 414 0.55 -10.40 -7.10
CA PHE A 414 0.24 -9.28 -8.00
C PHE A 414 -0.15 -8.05 -7.20
N CYS A 415 0.18 -6.87 -7.71
CA CYS A 415 -0.21 -5.61 -7.10
C CYS A 415 -1.73 -5.39 -7.21
N CYS A 416 -2.27 -4.65 -6.24
CA CYS A 416 -3.67 -4.20 -6.28
C CYS A 416 -3.98 -3.20 -7.40
N GLY A 417 -2.95 -2.55 -7.97
CA GLY A 417 -3.11 -1.53 -9.02
C GLY A 417 -3.25 -0.09 -8.51
N GLY A 418 -3.30 0.16 -7.20
CA GLY A 418 -3.49 1.51 -6.63
C GLY A 418 -2.25 2.15 -6.01
N GLY A 419 -1.13 1.45 -5.95
CA GLY A 419 0.10 1.98 -5.33
C GLY A 419 0.78 3.07 -6.15
N GLY A 420 1.72 3.78 -5.52
CA GLY A 420 2.57 4.76 -6.20
C GLY A 420 1.89 6.08 -6.55
N GLY A 421 0.86 6.48 -5.80
CA GLY A 421 0.18 7.76 -5.99
C GLY A 421 -0.99 7.71 -6.99
N LEU A 422 -1.51 6.52 -7.31
CA LEU A 422 -2.55 6.35 -8.34
C LEU A 422 -3.99 6.31 -7.78
N LEU A 423 -4.20 6.53 -6.47
CA LEU A 423 -5.52 6.46 -5.83
C LEU A 423 -6.39 7.70 -6.08
N THR A 424 -6.48 8.17 -7.31
CA THR A 424 -7.43 9.21 -7.71
C THR A 424 -8.55 8.60 -8.55
N ASP A 425 -9.76 9.11 -8.43
CA ASP A 425 -10.90 8.57 -9.19
C ASP A 425 -10.77 8.85 -10.69
N ASP A 426 -10.09 9.92 -11.08
CA ASP A 426 -9.78 10.23 -12.47
C ASP A 426 -8.90 9.17 -13.16
N LEU A 427 -8.14 8.39 -12.39
CA LEU A 427 -7.33 7.28 -12.88
C LEU A 427 -8.01 5.90 -12.75
N MET A 428 -9.33 5.87 -12.54
CA MET A 428 -10.06 4.62 -12.31
C MET A 428 -9.83 3.59 -13.43
N GLU A 429 -9.80 4.01 -14.68
CA GLU A 429 -9.54 3.11 -15.81
C GLU A 429 -8.18 2.40 -15.69
N LEU A 430 -7.12 3.16 -15.41
CA LEU A 430 -5.78 2.57 -15.18
C LEU A 430 -5.76 1.65 -13.96
N ARG A 431 -6.43 2.05 -12.90
CA ARG A 431 -6.50 1.30 -11.63
C ARG A 431 -7.18 -0.04 -11.83
N VAL A 432 -8.29 -0.08 -12.56
CA VAL A 432 -9.01 -1.32 -12.92
C VAL A 432 -8.12 -2.21 -13.78
N LYS A 433 -7.54 -1.68 -14.86
CA LYS A 433 -6.61 -2.43 -15.72
C LYS A 433 -5.40 -2.95 -14.94
N GLY A 434 -4.83 -2.13 -14.07
CA GLY A 434 -3.71 -2.52 -13.20
C GLY A 434 -4.04 -3.61 -12.18
N ALA A 435 -5.30 -3.70 -11.74
CA ALA A 435 -5.75 -4.73 -10.81
C ALA A 435 -6.02 -6.09 -11.47
N LYS A 436 -6.22 -6.13 -12.78
CA LYS A 436 -6.66 -7.32 -13.53
C LYS A 436 -5.95 -8.63 -13.11
N PRO A 437 -4.61 -8.74 -13.09
CA PRO A 437 -3.96 -10.01 -12.77
C PRO A 437 -4.23 -10.48 -11.33
N ARG A 438 -4.45 -9.55 -10.38
CA ARG A 438 -4.83 -9.89 -9.01
C ARG A 438 -6.27 -10.35 -8.93
N MET A 439 -7.18 -9.69 -9.66
CA MET A 439 -8.59 -10.06 -9.69
C MET A 439 -8.79 -11.41 -10.36
N GLU A 440 -8.02 -11.73 -11.41
CA GLU A 440 -7.99 -13.07 -12.01
C GLU A 440 -7.52 -14.15 -11.03
N ALA A 441 -6.51 -13.84 -10.21
CA ALA A 441 -6.04 -14.75 -9.17
C ALA A 441 -7.08 -14.94 -8.05
N LEU A 442 -7.79 -13.88 -7.67
CA LEU A 442 -8.91 -13.97 -6.72
C LEU A 442 -10.05 -14.82 -7.29
N ASN A 443 -10.45 -14.57 -8.53
CA ASN A 443 -11.55 -15.32 -9.16
C ASN A 443 -11.27 -16.82 -9.18
N ARG A 444 -10.03 -17.24 -9.46
CA ARG A 444 -9.65 -18.66 -9.41
C ARG A 444 -9.92 -19.29 -8.04
N VAL A 445 -9.52 -18.67 -6.95
CA VAL A 445 -9.73 -19.22 -5.60
C VAL A 445 -11.20 -19.15 -5.18
N VAL A 446 -11.96 -18.19 -5.70
CA VAL A 446 -13.42 -18.12 -5.50
C VAL A 446 -14.12 -19.30 -6.20
N GLU A 447 -13.77 -19.56 -7.46
CA GLU A 447 -14.35 -20.68 -8.24
C GLU A 447 -13.97 -22.05 -7.66
N ASP A 448 -12.70 -22.22 -7.23
CA ASP A 448 -12.18 -23.51 -6.77
C ASP A 448 -12.61 -23.83 -5.31
N HIS A 449 -12.78 -22.83 -4.45
CA HIS A 449 -12.92 -23.01 -3.00
C HIS A 449 -14.08 -22.25 -2.36
N GLY A 450 -14.85 -21.47 -3.11
CA GLY A 450 -15.98 -20.71 -2.57
C GLY A 450 -15.56 -19.58 -1.63
N VAL A 451 -14.38 -18.99 -1.85
CA VAL A 451 -13.91 -17.83 -1.07
C VAL A 451 -14.90 -16.68 -1.21
N THR A 452 -15.23 -16.04 -0.09
CA THR A 452 -16.18 -14.93 -0.05
C THR A 452 -15.53 -13.59 0.22
N HIS A 453 -14.39 -13.57 0.96
CA HIS A 453 -13.70 -12.36 1.38
C HIS A 453 -12.19 -12.46 1.15
N MET A 454 -11.57 -11.34 0.84
CA MET A 454 -10.13 -11.20 0.72
C MET A 454 -9.59 -10.27 1.80
N ALA A 455 -8.75 -10.78 2.69
CA ALA A 455 -8.08 -9.96 3.69
C ALA A 455 -6.81 -9.29 3.13
N ALA A 456 -6.50 -8.07 3.57
CA ALA A 456 -5.28 -7.35 3.22
C ALA A 456 -4.77 -6.47 4.37
N ILE A 457 -3.44 -6.30 4.45
CA ILE A 457 -2.75 -5.50 5.47
C ILE A 457 -2.15 -4.21 4.89
N CYS A 458 -2.82 -3.59 3.95
CA CYS A 458 -2.34 -2.34 3.37
C CYS A 458 -3.49 -1.41 3.07
N ALA A 459 -3.48 -0.23 3.66
CA ALA A 459 -4.51 0.78 3.49
C ALA A 459 -4.79 1.09 2.00
N ILE A 460 -3.72 1.29 1.20
CA ILE A 460 -3.87 1.51 -0.23
C ILE A 460 -4.51 0.32 -0.94
N CYS A 461 -4.19 -0.92 -0.54
CA CYS A 461 -4.83 -2.10 -1.12
C CYS A 461 -6.31 -2.19 -0.74
N LYS A 462 -6.66 -1.93 0.52
CA LYS A 462 -8.06 -1.92 0.99
C LYS A 462 -8.87 -0.89 0.20
N THR A 463 -8.43 0.36 0.16
CA THR A 463 -9.08 1.43 -0.63
C THR A 463 -9.16 1.11 -2.11
N GLN A 464 -8.11 0.53 -2.70
CA GLN A 464 -8.10 0.16 -4.12
C GLN A 464 -9.13 -0.93 -4.41
N PHE A 465 -9.13 -2.01 -3.61
CA PHE A 465 -10.04 -3.13 -3.85
C PHE A 465 -11.49 -2.79 -3.58
N SER A 466 -11.82 -1.97 -2.58
CA SER A 466 -13.20 -1.50 -2.36
C SER A 466 -13.77 -0.77 -3.60
N LYS A 467 -12.92 -0.08 -4.36
CA LYS A 467 -13.30 0.65 -5.58
C LYS A 467 -13.31 -0.22 -6.84
N VAL A 468 -12.37 -1.17 -6.98
CA VAL A 468 -12.23 -1.95 -8.22
C VAL A 468 -12.93 -3.31 -8.21
N MET A 469 -13.16 -3.92 -7.05
CA MET A 469 -13.86 -5.19 -6.93
C MET A 469 -15.25 -5.18 -7.59
N PRO A 470 -16.07 -4.12 -7.43
CA PRO A 470 -17.37 -4.04 -8.13
C PRO A 470 -17.25 -4.14 -9.65
N MET A 471 -16.15 -3.66 -10.22
CA MET A 471 -15.87 -3.73 -11.65
C MET A 471 -15.54 -5.16 -12.13
N TYR A 472 -15.29 -6.07 -11.19
CA TYR A 472 -15.02 -7.50 -11.43
C TYR A 472 -16.12 -8.41 -10.87
N GLY A 473 -17.29 -7.82 -10.54
CA GLY A 473 -18.46 -8.59 -10.09
C GLY A 473 -18.45 -8.99 -8.60
N PHE A 474 -17.54 -8.42 -7.79
CA PHE A 474 -17.50 -8.63 -6.35
C PHE A 474 -18.11 -7.44 -5.60
N GLY A 475 -18.66 -7.66 -4.41
CA GLY A 475 -19.10 -6.57 -3.54
C GLY A 475 -17.94 -5.73 -3.00
N MET A 476 -18.20 -4.47 -2.67
CA MET A 476 -17.22 -3.57 -2.02
C MET A 476 -16.81 -4.09 -0.64
N ASP A 477 -17.74 -4.76 0.04
CA ASP A 477 -17.61 -5.38 1.36
C ASP A 477 -16.74 -6.64 1.38
N LYS A 478 -16.29 -7.12 0.21
CA LYS A 478 -15.50 -8.36 0.10
C LYS A 478 -14.01 -8.17 0.36
N ILE A 479 -13.55 -6.94 0.55
CA ILE A 479 -12.20 -6.63 1.04
C ILE A 479 -12.26 -6.29 2.53
N VAL A 480 -11.45 -6.95 3.34
CA VAL A 480 -11.39 -6.79 4.80
C VAL A 480 -9.95 -6.58 5.28
N GLY A 481 -9.80 -5.95 6.45
CA GLY A 481 -8.53 -5.89 7.17
C GLY A 481 -8.28 -7.16 7.98
N VAL A 482 -7.02 -7.49 8.26
CA VAL A 482 -6.69 -8.61 9.16
C VAL A 482 -7.15 -8.29 10.58
N HIS A 483 -6.95 -7.03 11.03
CA HIS A 483 -7.42 -6.60 12.35
C HIS A 483 -8.91 -6.29 12.40
N GLN A 484 -9.60 -6.12 11.25
CA GLN A 484 -11.06 -6.15 11.20
C GLN A 484 -11.59 -7.55 11.52
N LEU A 485 -11.03 -8.60 10.90
CA LEU A 485 -11.38 -10.00 11.23
C LEU A 485 -11.09 -10.31 12.70
N LEU A 486 -10.00 -9.77 13.24
CA LEU A 486 -9.63 -9.92 14.63
C LEU A 486 -10.61 -9.17 15.54
N SER A 487 -11.03 -7.95 15.17
CA SER A 487 -12.00 -7.14 15.90
C SER A 487 -13.33 -7.86 16.11
N ASN A 488 -13.77 -8.62 15.11
CA ASN A 488 -14.99 -9.41 15.19
C ASN A 488 -14.88 -10.57 16.19
N ALA A 489 -13.70 -11.18 16.28
CA ALA A 489 -13.51 -12.44 17.00
C ALA A 489 -12.87 -12.29 18.39
N ILE A 490 -12.29 -11.13 18.72
CA ILE A 490 -11.61 -10.92 19.99
C ILE A 490 -12.61 -10.87 21.14
N VAL A 491 -12.34 -11.65 22.21
CA VAL A 491 -13.14 -11.67 23.43
C VAL A 491 -12.52 -10.70 24.43
N LEU A 492 -13.23 -9.64 24.76
CA LEU A 492 -12.78 -8.64 25.72
C LEU A 492 -13.15 -9.05 27.16
N ASP A 493 -12.20 -8.95 28.08
CA ASP A 493 -12.49 -9.17 29.50
C ASP A 493 -13.23 -7.93 30.06
N GLY A 494 -14.34 -8.14 30.78
CA GLY A 494 -15.13 -7.08 31.41
C GLY A 494 -16.44 -6.72 30.68
N GLY A 495 -16.76 -7.36 29.55
CA GLY A 495 -18.08 -7.29 28.93
C GLY A 495 -19.12 -8.04 29.78
N GLU A 496 -20.36 -7.56 29.82
CA GLU A 496 -21.47 -8.32 30.41
C GLU A 496 -21.62 -9.63 29.61
N GLU A 497 -21.55 -10.79 30.29
CA GLU A 497 -21.95 -12.05 29.66
C GLU A 497 -23.44 -11.88 29.32
N GLU A 498 -23.79 -11.77 28.03
CA GLU A 498 -25.20 -11.92 27.64
C GLU A 498 -25.65 -13.29 28.08
N GLU A 499 -26.50 -13.32 29.14
CA GLU A 499 -27.23 -14.53 29.48
C GLU A 499 -27.98 -14.98 28.21
N PRO A 500 -27.87 -16.26 27.81
CA PRO A 500 -28.57 -16.75 26.66
C PRO A 500 -30.06 -16.41 26.83
N LYS A 501 -30.61 -15.62 25.91
CA LYS A 501 -32.02 -15.24 25.86
C LYS A 501 -32.81 -16.53 25.97
N GLN A 502 -33.41 -16.78 27.16
CA GLN A 502 -34.36 -17.86 27.32
C GLN A 502 -35.48 -17.60 26.32
N GLU A 503 -35.61 -18.45 25.33
CA GLU A 503 -36.80 -18.47 24.47
C GLU A 503 -38.01 -18.62 25.36
N ASP A 504 -38.85 -17.59 25.41
CA ASP A 504 -40.12 -17.60 26.14
C ASP A 504 -41.04 -18.65 25.45
N PRO A 505 -41.39 -19.77 26.12
CA PRO A 505 -42.17 -20.82 25.49
C PRO A 505 -43.66 -20.48 25.33
N GLU A 506 -44.10 -19.28 25.70
CA GLU A 506 -45.52 -18.87 25.70
C GLU A 506 -45.84 -17.72 24.73
N ASN A 507 -45.57 -17.85 23.41
CA ASN A 507 -46.32 -17.08 22.43
C ASN A 507 -46.62 -17.90 21.15
N PRO A 508 -47.72 -18.66 21.13
CA PRO A 508 -48.18 -19.28 19.88
C PRO A 508 -48.70 -18.19 18.94
N ARG A 509 -48.08 -18.08 17.77
CA ARG A 509 -48.52 -17.18 16.69
C ARG A 509 -49.98 -17.47 16.36
N GLU A 510 -50.88 -16.56 16.67
CA GLU A 510 -52.22 -16.53 16.07
C GLU A 510 -52.10 -16.29 14.56
N GLY A 511 -52.62 -17.25 13.84
CA GLY A 511 -52.72 -17.19 12.39
C GLY A 511 -53.70 -16.10 11.97
N SER A 512 -53.28 -15.22 11.08
CA SER A 512 -54.19 -14.39 10.29
C SER A 512 -54.83 -15.25 9.21
N LYS A 513 -56.13 -15.47 9.35
CA LYS A 513 -57.01 -15.82 8.21
C LYS A 513 -57.63 -14.55 7.64
N ASP A 514 -57.66 -14.55 6.32
CA ASP A 514 -58.67 -13.95 5.43
C ASP A 514 -58.84 -12.43 5.47
N GLU A 515 -58.43 -11.72 4.43
CA GLU A 515 -59.13 -11.38 3.18
C GLU A 515 -58.20 -10.66 2.18
#